data_a7bebf6ed082f29404e4462a28e90109
#
_entry.id   a7bebf6ed082f29404e4462a28e90109
#
_cell.length_a   1.000
_cell.length_b   1.000
_cell.length_c   1.000
_cell.angle_alpha   90.00
_cell.angle_beta   90.00
_cell.angle_gamma   90.00
#
_symmetry.space_group_name_H-M   'P 1'
#
loop_
_entity.id
_entity.type
_entity.pdbx_description
1 polymer ?
#
loop_
_entity_poly.entity_id
_entity_poly.type
_entity_poly.pdbx_seq_one_letter_code
_entity_poly.pdbx_strand_id
1 'polypeptide(L)' 'MSIEKLREMSAAELQAEEKKLRQELFNLRFQHVTGQLDNPIKLRDLKKDIARVKTVQKEQELKAAK' A
#
# COMPACT_ATOMS: atom_id res chain seq x y z
N MET A 1 -9.03 1.34 1.63
CA MET A 1 -8.56 2.35 0.66
C MET A 1 -9.22 2.09 -0.68
N SER A 2 -9.82 3.13 -1.27
CA SER A 2 -10.53 3.00 -2.53
C SER A 2 -9.57 3.19 -3.71
N ILE A 3 -9.68 2.34 -4.73
CA ILE A 3 -8.83 2.45 -5.92
C ILE A 3 -9.14 3.73 -6.70
N GLU A 4 -10.38 4.21 -6.62
CA GLU A 4 -10.77 5.47 -7.26
C GLU A 4 -10.02 6.65 -6.65
N LYS A 5 -9.90 6.69 -5.34
CA LYS A 5 -9.12 7.73 -4.66
C LYS A 5 -7.66 7.67 -5.04
N LEU A 6 -7.12 6.47 -5.17
CA LEU A 6 -5.73 6.29 -5.58
C LEU A 6 -5.49 6.82 -6.99
N ARG A 7 -6.46 6.65 -7.88
CA ARG A 7 -6.35 7.13 -9.25
C ARG A 7 -6.35 8.66 -9.35
N GLU A 8 -6.93 9.33 -8.38
CA GLU A 8 -6.95 10.80 -8.29
C GLU A 8 -5.65 11.37 -7.75
N MET A 9 -4.80 10.55 -7.14
CA MET A 9 -3.56 11.00 -6.53
C MET A 9 -2.45 11.18 -7.57
N SER A 10 -1.56 12.14 -7.31
CA SER A 10 -0.38 12.33 -8.15
C SER A 10 0.65 11.22 -7.89
N ALA A 11 1.64 11.10 -8.79
CA ALA A 11 2.69 10.10 -8.62
C ALA A 11 3.45 10.29 -7.30
N ALA A 12 3.72 11.54 -6.93
CA ALA A 12 4.40 11.82 -5.67
C ALA A 12 3.57 11.40 -4.46
N GLU A 13 2.26 11.65 -4.51
CA GLU A 13 1.36 11.25 -3.44
C GLU A 13 1.26 9.73 -3.32
N LEU A 14 1.24 9.03 -4.46
CA LEU A 14 1.21 7.57 -4.46
C LEU A 14 2.49 6.99 -3.86
N GLN A 15 3.63 7.57 -4.17
CA GLN A 15 4.90 7.13 -3.59
C GLN A 15 4.92 7.32 -2.08
N ALA A 16 4.42 8.46 -1.60
CA ALA A 16 4.34 8.73 -0.16
C ALA A 16 3.41 7.74 0.52
N GLU A 17 2.28 7.44 -0.09
CA GLU A 17 1.32 6.48 0.44
C GLU A 17 1.91 5.08 0.48
N GLU A 18 2.63 4.68 -0.56
CA GLU A 18 3.29 3.39 -0.59
C GLU A 18 4.30 3.25 0.55
N LYS A 19 5.13 4.25 0.76
CA LYS A 19 6.10 4.24 1.87
C LYS A 19 5.42 4.11 3.21
N LYS A 20 4.34 4.85 3.41
CA LYS A 20 3.57 4.82 4.64
C LYS A 20 3.00 3.43 4.89
N LEU A 21 2.40 2.83 3.87
CA LEU A 21 1.81 1.50 3.98
C LEU A 21 2.87 0.43 4.23
N ARG A 22 4.02 0.54 3.59
CA ARG A 22 5.13 -0.39 3.82
C ARG A 22 5.66 -0.29 5.25
N GLN A 23 5.74 0.91 5.78
CA GLN A 23 6.16 1.13 7.16
C GLN A 23 5.19 0.47 8.13
N GLU A 24 3.89 0.65 7.91
CA GLU A 24 2.87 0.02 8.73
C GLU A 24 2.93 -1.50 8.63
N LEU A 25 3.14 -2.02 7.41
CA LEU A 25 3.26 -3.45 7.21
C LEU A 25 4.48 -4.01 7.96
N PHE A 26 5.60 -3.32 7.90
CA PHE A 26 6.80 -3.73 8.62
C PHE A 26 6.54 -3.80 10.12
N ASN A 27 5.90 -2.76 10.67
CA ASN A 27 5.59 -2.71 12.10
C ASN A 27 4.66 -3.85 12.50
N LEU A 28 3.63 -4.12 11.70
CA LEU A 28 2.69 -5.20 11.99
C LEU A 28 3.34 -6.57 11.88
N ARG A 29 4.23 -6.75 10.90
CA ARG A 29 4.96 -8.02 10.76
C ARG A 29 5.86 -8.25 11.98
N PHE A 30 6.50 -7.20 12.45
CA PHE A 30 7.33 -7.28 13.63
C PHE A 30 6.50 -7.67 14.86
N GLN A 31 5.33 -7.04 15.03
CA GLN A 31 4.42 -7.38 16.12
C GLN A 31 3.94 -8.82 16.03
N HIS A 32 3.68 -9.30 14.84
CA HIS A 32 3.25 -10.69 14.63
C HIS A 32 4.34 -11.67 15.04
N VAL A 33 5.59 -11.38 14.67
CA VAL A 33 6.73 -12.24 15.01
C VAL A 33 6.95 -12.28 16.53
N THR A 34 6.74 -11.17 17.22
CA THR A 34 6.89 -11.11 18.67
C THR A 34 5.67 -11.64 19.43
N GLY A 35 4.61 -12.04 18.72
CA GLY A 35 3.41 -12.57 19.33
C GLY A 35 2.46 -11.51 19.86
N GLN A 36 2.70 -10.24 19.56
CA GLN A 36 1.86 -9.14 20.04
C GLN A 36 0.64 -8.88 19.16
N LEU A 37 0.66 -9.39 17.93
CA LEU A 37 -0.43 -9.19 16.99
C LEU A 37 -1.40 -10.38 17.01
N ASP A 38 -2.60 -10.15 17.48
CA ASP A 38 -3.61 -11.20 17.59
C ASP A 38 -4.38 -11.43 16.29
N ASN A 39 -4.40 -10.43 15.40
CA ASN A 39 -5.25 -10.50 14.23
C ASN A 39 -4.45 -10.33 12.93
N PRO A 40 -4.20 -11.42 12.18
CA PRO A 40 -3.46 -11.34 10.92
C PRO A 40 -4.23 -10.69 9.77
N ILE A 41 -5.52 -10.40 9.97
CA ILE A 41 -6.33 -9.76 8.92
C ILE A 41 -5.77 -8.40 8.54
N LYS A 42 -5.23 -7.64 9.51
CA LYS A 42 -4.62 -6.35 9.24
C LYS A 42 -3.43 -6.44 8.30
N LEU A 43 -2.61 -7.49 8.45
CA LEU A 43 -1.49 -7.73 7.54
C LEU A 43 -1.97 -7.96 6.11
N ARG A 44 -3.02 -8.77 5.98
CA ARG A 44 -3.62 -9.08 4.69
C ARG A 44 -4.17 -7.82 4.03
N ASP A 45 -4.89 -7.00 4.79
CA ASP A 45 -5.48 -5.76 4.29
C ASP A 45 -4.41 -4.77 3.83
N LEU A 46 -3.33 -4.63 4.59
CA LEU A 46 -2.22 -3.76 4.20
C LEU A 46 -1.55 -4.23 2.92
N LYS A 47 -1.36 -5.53 2.76
CA LYS A 47 -0.79 -6.09 1.54
C LYS A 47 -1.67 -5.78 0.33
N LYS A 48 -2.99 -5.88 0.50
CA LYS A 48 -3.94 -5.54 -0.56
C LYS A 48 -3.86 -4.06 -0.92
N ASP A 49 -3.78 -3.19 0.08
CA ASP A 49 -3.68 -1.75 -0.15
C ASP A 49 -2.39 -1.40 -0.89
N ILE A 50 -1.28 -2.00 -0.50
CA ILE A 50 0.00 -1.81 -1.19
C ILE A 50 -0.10 -2.26 -2.64
N ALA A 51 -0.74 -3.40 -2.88
CA ALA A 51 -0.93 -3.91 -4.24
C ALA A 51 -1.77 -2.96 -5.08
N ARG A 52 -2.81 -2.36 -4.49
CA ARG A 52 -3.64 -1.37 -5.19
C ARG A 52 -2.84 -0.13 -5.55
N VAL A 53 -2.04 0.38 -4.61
CA VAL A 53 -1.18 1.54 -4.87
C VAL A 53 -0.22 1.24 -6.01
N LYS A 54 0.43 0.08 -5.99
CA LYS A 54 1.34 -0.33 -7.05
C LYS A 54 0.64 -0.43 -8.40
N THR A 55 -0.57 -0.97 -8.41
CA THR A 55 -1.36 -1.10 -9.63
C THR A 55 -1.63 0.28 -10.26
N VAL A 56 -2.05 1.24 -9.43
CA VAL A 56 -2.33 2.59 -9.91
C VAL A 56 -1.05 3.27 -10.38
N GLN A 57 0.06 3.09 -9.67
CA GLN A 57 1.35 3.62 -10.11
C GLN A 57 1.74 3.07 -11.48
N LYS A 58 1.52 1.79 -11.70
CA LYS A 58 1.81 1.15 -12.97
C LYS A 58 0.93 1.69 -14.08
N GLU A 59 -0.36 1.90 -13.80
CA GLU A 59 -1.28 2.50 -14.75
C GLU A 59 -0.82 3.89 -15.16
N GLN A 60 -0.37 4.70 -14.20
CA GLN A 60 0.12 6.05 -14.50
C GLN A 60 1.39 6.01 -15.33
N GLU A 61 2.30 5.10 -15.06
CA GLU A 61 3.50 4.92 -15.87
C GLU A 61 3.17 4.56 -17.30
N LEU A 62 2.22 3.65 -17.50
CA LEU A 62 1.79 3.24 -18.82
C LEU A 62 1.15 4.38 -19.60
N LYS A 63 0.38 5.23 -18.92
CA LYS A 63 -0.20 6.41 -19.54
C LYS A 63 0.87 7.42 -19.92
N ALA A 64 1.87 7.61 -19.06
CA ALA A 64 2.94 8.56 -19.31
C ALA A 64 3.88 8.07 -20.41
N ALA A 65 3.99 6.76 -20.61
CA ALA A 65 4.87 6.17 -21.61
C ALA A 65 4.33 6.29 -23.05
N LYS A 66 3.10 6.74 -23.22
CA LYS A 66 2.53 6.98 -24.55
C LYS A 66 2.93 8.37 -25.09
#